data_d508f482545d9a3d087b2d895dba5fdc
#
_entry.id   d508f482545d9a3d087b2d895dba5fdc
#
_cell.length_a   1.000
_cell.length_b   1.000
_cell.length_c   1.000
_cell.angle_alpha   90.00
_cell.angle_beta   90.00
_cell.angle_gamma   90.00
#
_symmetry.space_group_name_H-M   'P 1'
#
loop_
_entity.id
_entity.type
_entity.pdbx_description
1 polymer ?
#
loop_
_entity_poly.entity_id
_entity_poly.type
_entity_poly.pdbx_seq_one_letter_code
_entity_poly.pdbx_strand_id
1 'polypeptide(L)'
;MVLLIGVLSCRTNRVDSYEMKVFNEIFDNLVEEMGALDRFEIPPPPIPFFDNNNPMAYDTVRYEQKITEIERENMKMKDTTFVIAVFDTLFTCCNLNLDVEYIGKQLVEPDYIEALNSMNNRLIQSYPLNLSEIENRKRFILKHSSEFPEGFKIWERENYNFLFSGILRMSRIYFDKEKRVGLFYCSYACGRLCGEETIICIRKINKKWIIEKVVELGVS
;
A
#
# COMPACT_ATOMS: atom_id res chain seq x y z
N MET A 1 21.27 49.71 -26.21
CA MET A 1 21.65 48.53 -25.36
C MET A 1 20.34 47.96 -24.78
N VAL A 2 19.79 46.96 -25.46
CA VAL A 2 18.50 46.34 -25.05
C VAL A 2 18.84 45.12 -24.23
N LEU A 3 18.49 45.17 -22.92
CA LEU A 3 18.62 44.04 -22.00
C LEU A 3 17.47 43.06 -22.27
N LEU A 4 17.78 41.93 -22.90
CA LEU A 4 16.87 40.78 -23.00
C LEU A 4 16.88 40.08 -21.65
N ILE A 5 15.85 40.36 -20.84
CA ILE A 5 15.54 39.58 -19.63
C ILE A 5 14.93 38.25 -20.11
N GLY A 6 15.76 37.22 -20.15
CA GLY A 6 15.34 35.86 -20.38
C GLY A 6 14.49 35.41 -19.19
N VAL A 7 13.17 35.34 -19.37
CA VAL A 7 12.27 34.69 -18.44
C VAL A 7 12.60 33.19 -18.50
N LEU A 8 13.44 32.73 -17.60
CA LEU A 8 13.56 31.30 -17.26
C LEU A 8 12.22 30.87 -16.71
N SER A 9 11.32 30.45 -17.62
CA SER A 9 10.14 29.68 -17.25
C SER A 9 10.64 28.43 -16.55
N CYS A 10 10.62 28.44 -15.21
CA CYS A 10 10.59 27.20 -14.45
C CYS A 10 9.40 26.40 -14.99
N ARG A 11 9.66 25.50 -15.90
CA ARG A 11 8.78 24.37 -16.13
C ARG A 11 8.78 23.59 -14.82
N THR A 12 7.95 24.00 -13.87
CA THR A 12 7.45 23.08 -12.86
C THR A 12 6.92 21.91 -13.66
N ASN A 13 7.66 20.81 -13.61
CA ASN A 13 7.22 19.56 -14.20
C ASN A 13 5.81 19.32 -13.69
N ARG A 14 4.81 19.59 -14.51
CA ARG A 14 3.46 19.08 -14.34
C ARG A 14 3.58 17.57 -14.55
N VAL A 15 4.18 16.91 -13.56
CA VAL A 15 4.12 15.48 -13.50
C VAL A 15 2.67 15.16 -13.21
N ASP A 16 2.18 14.72 -14.17
CA ASP A 16 1.02 13.97 -14.50
C ASP A 16 -0.10 14.04 -13.45
N SER A 17 -0.90 15.10 -13.57
CA SER A 17 -2.27 15.11 -13.10
C SER A 17 -3.03 13.81 -13.49
N TYR A 18 -2.50 13.08 -14.47
CA TYR A 18 -3.04 11.80 -14.90
C TYR A 18 -2.76 10.67 -13.91
N GLU A 19 -1.52 10.53 -13.43
CA GLU A 19 -1.15 9.50 -12.45
C GLU A 19 -1.89 9.70 -11.13
N MET A 20 -2.00 10.96 -10.68
CA MET A 20 -2.78 11.28 -9.48
C MET A 20 -4.28 10.98 -9.65
N LYS A 21 -4.84 11.19 -10.85
CA LYS A 21 -6.21 10.77 -11.15
C LYS A 21 -6.37 9.26 -11.06
N VAL A 22 -5.39 8.50 -11.56
CA VAL A 22 -5.41 7.04 -11.46
C VAL A 22 -5.37 6.61 -10.00
N PHE A 23 -4.45 7.16 -9.20
CA PHE A 23 -4.41 6.89 -7.76
C PHE A 23 -5.73 7.24 -7.09
N ASN A 24 -6.32 8.39 -7.38
CA ASN A 24 -7.62 8.77 -6.82
C ASN A 24 -8.74 7.78 -7.15
N GLU A 25 -8.72 7.17 -8.34
CA GLU A 25 -9.72 6.17 -8.73
C GLU A 25 -9.56 4.84 -7.99
N ILE A 26 -8.32 4.43 -7.68
CA ILE A 26 -8.03 3.11 -7.11
C ILE A 26 -7.72 3.12 -5.61
N PHE A 27 -7.51 4.29 -4.99
CA PHE A 27 -6.90 4.39 -3.67
C PHE A 27 -7.70 3.68 -2.58
N ASP A 28 -9.01 3.81 -2.58
CA ASP A 28 -9.88 3.13 -1.62
C ASP A 28 -9.72 1.60 -1.69
N ASN A 29 -9.65 1.06 -2.92
CA ASN A 29 -9.45 -0.37 -3.13
C ASN A 29 -8.01 -0.77 -2.78
N LEU A 30 -7.02 0.08 -3.06
CA LEU A 30 -5.63 -0.17 -2.69
C LEU A 30 -5.47 -0.32 -1.17
N VAL A 31 -6.10 0.56 -0.40
CA VAL A 31 -6.07 0.51 1.06
C VAL A 31 -6.71 -0.80 1.59
N GLU A 32 -7.75 -1.30 0.93
CA GLU A 32 -8.36 -2.59 1.26
C GLU A 32 -7.47 -3.77 0.85
N GLU A 33 -6.95 -3.79 -0.38
CA GLU A 33 -6.06 -4.85 -0.87
C GLU A 33 -4.78 -4.99 -0.03
N MET A 34 -4.26 -3.88 0.48
CA MET A 34 -3.10 -3.86 1.37
C MET A 34 -3.45 -4.17 2.84
N GLY A 35 -4.67 -4.60 3.15
CA GLY A 35 -5.09 -4.91 4.52
C GLY A 35 -4.99 -3.74 5.50
N ALA A 36 -4.85 -2.51 5.00
CA ALA A 36 -4.61 -1.35 5.87
C ALA A 36 -5.82 -0.97 6.74
N LEU A 37 -6.99 -1.53 6.46
CA LEU A 37 -8.19 -1.44 7.28
C LEU A 37 -8.47 -2.73 8.06
N ASP A 38 -7.62 -3.73 7.91
CA ASP A 38 -7.76 -4.96 8.65
C ASP A 38 -7.48 -4.70 10.13
N ARG A 39 -8.17 -5.48 10.92
CA ARG A 39 -8.19 -5.31 12.35
C ARG A 39 -7.47 -6.49 12.98
N PHE A 40 -7.77 -6.79 14.20
CA PHE A 40 -7.17 -7.93 14.84
C PHE A 40 -7.53 -9.21 14.09
N GLU A 41 -6.53 -9.89 13.55
CA GLU A 41 -6.72 -11.20 12.97
C GLU A 41 -7.08 -12.21 14.06
N ILE A 42 -7.98 -13.15 13.72
CA ILE A 42 -8.26 -14.29 14.58
C ILE A 42 -7.02 -15.18 14.56
N PRO A 43 -6.37 -15.42 15.70
CA PRO A 43 -5.17 -16.24 15.74
C PRO A 43 -5.48 -17.67 15.28
N PRO A 44 -4.51 -18.38 14.72
CA PRO A 44 -4.68 -19.79 14.39
C PRO A 44 -5.05 -20.60 15.64
N PRO A 45 -5.75 -21.72 15.47
CA PRO A 45 -6.10 -22.59 16.60
C PRO A 45 -4.84 -22.95 17.41
N PRO A 46 -4.95 -23.03 18.74
CA PRO A 46 -3.81 -23.35 19.60
C PRO A 46 -3.21 -24.70 19.22
N ILE A 47 -1.89 -24.78 19.30
CA ILE A 47 -1.20 -26.08 19.14
C ILE A 47 -1.69 -27.01 20.24
N PRO A 48 -1.98 -28.30 19.91
CA PRO A 48 -2.39 -29.28 20.92
C PRO A 48 -1.37 -29.33 22.06
N PHE A 49 -1.83 -29.26 23.31
CA PHE A 49 -0.99 -29.56 24.45
C PHE A 49 -0.84 -31.07 24.52
N PHE A 50 0.40 -31.55 24.52
CA PHE A 50 0.71 -32.93 24.83
C PHE A 50 0.61 -33.12 26.35
N ASP A 51 -0.59 -33.37 26.84
CA ASP A 51 -0.76 -33.90 28.16
C ASP A 51 -0.58 -35.42 28.11
N ASN A 52 0.17 -35.96 29.04
CA ASN A 52 0.40 -37.43 29.14
C ASN A 52 -0.90 -38.22 29.23
N ASN A 53 -2.00 -37.60 29.69
CA ASN A 53 -3.30 -38.22 29.84
C ASN A 53 -4.23 -37.92 28.63
N ASN A 54 -3.95 -36.89 27.83
CA ASN A 54 -4.75 -36.54 26.66
C ASN A 54 -3.91 -35.75 25.65
N PRO A 55 -3.14 -36.44 24.77
CA PRO A 55 -2.18 -35.83 23.86
C PRO A 55 -2.82 -34.93 22.77
N MET A 56 -4.14 -34.83 22.71
CA MET A 56 -4.90 -33.99 21.77
C MET A 56 -5.75 -32.95 22.46
N ALA A 57 -5.50 -32.68 23.74
CA ALA A 57 -6.25 -31.65 24.46
C ALA A 57 -5.85 -30.24 24.00
N TYR A 58 -6.83 -29.53 23.50
CA TYR A 58 -6.71 -28.10 23.24
C TYR A 58 -7.35 -27.32 24.40
N ASP A 59 -6.77 -26.23 24.80
CA ASP A 59 -7.45 -25.23 25.63
C ASP A 59 -8.45 -24.45 24.76
N THR A 60 -9.51 -25.15 24.36
CA THR A 60 -10.58 -24.59 23.51
C THR A 60 -11.29 -23.45 24.19
N VAL A 61 -11.45 -23.50 25.49
CA VAL A 61 -12.15 -22.48 26.29
C VAL A 61 -11.40 -21.16 26.25
N ARG A 62 -10.08 -21.19 26.48
CA ARG A 62 -9.25 -20.00 26.43
C ARG A 62 -9.15 -19.43 25.01
N TYR A 63 -9.10 -20.30 24.00
CA TYR A 63 -9.10 -19.89 22.59
C TYR A 63 -10.41 -19.21 22.20
N GLU A 64 -11.55 -19.78 22.53
CA GLU A 64 -12.89 -19.21 22.29
C GLU A 64 -13.07 -17.85 22.98
N GLN A 65 -12.60 -17.76 24.25
CA GLN A 65 -12.61 -16.48 24.97
C GLN A 65 -11.80 -15.40 24.23
N LYS A 66 -10.61 -15.75 23.73
CA LYS A 66 -9.76 -14.82 22.98
C LYS A 66 -10.40 -14.40 21.66
N ILE A 67 -11.00 -15.33 20.92
CA ILE A 67 -11.75 -15.01 19.70
C ILE A 67 -12.89 -14.04 20.02
N THR A 68 -13.69 -14.34 21.03
CA THR A 68 -14.82 -13.49 21.44
C THR A 68 -14.38 -12.08 21.83
N GLU A 69 -13.21 -11.95 22.47
CA GLU A 69 -12.61 -10.65 22.81
C GLU A 69 -12.21 -9.87 21.54
N ILE A 70 -11.51 -10.52 20.62
CA ILE A 70 -11.09 -9.93 19.34
C ILE A 70 -12.31 -9.49 18.52
N GLU A 71 -13.32 -10.33 18.41
CA GLU A 71 -14.57 -9.98 17.70
C GLU A 71 -15.27 -8.78 18.33
N ARG A 72 -15.31 -8.71 19.67
CA ARG A 72 -15.88 -7.59 20.40
C ARG A 72 -15.10 -6.29 20.14
N GLU A 73 -13.78 -6.36 20.12
CA GLU A 73 -12.93 -5.20 19.83
C GLU A 73 -13.07 -4.78 18.37
N ASN A 74 -13.11 -5.72 17.44
CA ASN A 74 -13.38 -5.45 16.04
C ASN A 74 -14.75 -4.78 15.83
N MET A 75 -15.78 -5.21 16.56
CA MET A 75 -17.09 -4.54 16.52
C MET A 75 -17.03 -3.11 17.05
N LYS A 76 -16.33 -2.85 18.16
CA LYS A 76 -16.16 -1.49 18.69
C LYS A 76 -15.45 -0.57 17.70
N MET A 77 -14.48 -1.10 16.95
CA MET A 77 -13.71 -0.34 15.96
C MET A 77 -14.43 -0.18 14.62
N LYS A 78 -15.60 -0.83 14.44
CA LYS A 78 -16.32 -0.79 13.15
C LYS A 78 -16.59 0.60 12.62
N ASP A 79 -16.81 1.58 13.49
CA ASP A 79 -17.09 2.97 13.14
C ASP A 79 -15.89 3.90 13.40
N THR A 80 -14.73 3.35 13.73
CA THR A 80 -13.53 4.13 14.04
C THR A 80 -12.77 4.50 12.76
N THR A 81 -12.33 5.75 12.69
CA THR A 81 -11.49 6.24 11.61
C THR A 81 -10.04 5.85 11.84
N PHE A 82 -9.42 5.23 10.85
CA PHE A 82 -8.00 4.91 10.84
C PHE A 82 -7.18 6.05 10.25
N VAL A 83 -5.97 6.22 10.75
CA VAL A 83 -4.97 7.10 10.14
C VAL A 83 -3.89 6.24 9.51
N ILE A 84 -3.66 6.48 8.21
CA ILE A 84 -2.64 5.81 7.42
C ILE A 84 -1.57 6.84 7.08
N ALA A 85 -0.32 6.57 7.46
CA ALA A 85 0.82 7.36 7.01
C ALA A 85 1.16 6.97 5.57
N VAL A 86 1.28 7.95 4.68
CA VAL A 86 1.67 7.71 3.29
C VAL A 86 3.01 8.39 3.05
N PHE A 87 3.96 7.71 2.42
CA PHE A 87 5.23 8.31 2.06
C PHE A 87 5.01 9.54 1.20
N ASP A 88 5.78 10.60 1.49
CA ASP A 88 5.63 11.93 0.88
C ASP A 88 5.94 11.96 -0.61
N THR A 89 6.50 10.86 -1.14
CA THR A 89 7.00 10.80 -2.50
C THR A 89 6.64 9.47 -3.16
N LEU A 90 6.10 9.56 -4.37
CA LEU A 90 6.04 8.43 -5.28
C LEU A 90 7.45 8.21 -5.83
N PHE A 91 8.07 7.08 -5.48
CA PHE A 91 9.46 6.81 -5.83
C PHE A 91 9.59 6.02 -7.15
N THR A 92 10.79 6.00 -7.71
CA THR A 92 11.11 5.17 -8.88
C THR A 92 11.55 3.77 -8.46
N CYS A 93 11.09 2.74 -9.18
CA CYS A 93 11.44 1.33 -8.88
C CYS A 93 12.85 0.93 -9.29
N CYS A 94 13.58 1.75 -10.04
CA CYS A 94 14.91 1.38 -10.56
C CYS A 94 15.96 1.04 -9.48
N ASN A 95 15.70 1.43 -8.23
CA ASN A 95 16.59 1.12 -7.09
C ASN A 95 16.10 -0.09 -6.27
N LEU A 96 14.97 -0.68 -6.64
CA LEU A 96 14.49 -1.91 -6.04
C LEU A 96 15.11 -3.12 -6.76
N ASN A 97 15.61 -4.07 -5.99
CA ASN A 97 16.08 -5.33 -6.55
C ASN A 97 14.89 -6.28 -6.77
N LEU A 98 14.02 -5.94 -7.74
CA LEU A 98 12.84 -6.72 -8.05
C LEU A 98 13.22 -7.98 -8.85
N ASP A 99 12.65 -9.11 -8.45
CA ASP A 99 12.73 -10.35 -9.26
C ASP A 99 11.76 -10.24 -10.45
N VAL A 100 12.26 -9.62 -11.54
CA VAL A 100 11.49 -9.38 -12.76
C VAL A 100 11.05 -10.70 -13.41
N GLU A 101 11.83 -11.78 -13.27
CA GLU A 101 11.49 -13.10 -13.81
C GLU A 101 10.31 -13.70 -13.05
N TYR A 102 10.34 -13.64 -11.72
CA TYR A 102 9.23 -14.08 -10.88
C TYR A 102 7.95 -13.28 -11.20
N ILE A 103 8.05 -11.95 -11.20
CA ILE A 103 6.91 -11.07 -11.51
C ILE A 103 6.37 -11.40 -12.92
N GLY A 104 7.25 -11.53 -13.92
CA GLY A 104 6.87 -11.85 -15.29
C GLY A 104 6.13 -13.17 -15.43
N LYS A 105 6.49 -14.19 -14.64
CA LYS A 105 5.76 -15.48 -14.61
C LYS A 105 4.35 -15.36 -14.05
N GLN A 106 4.12 -14.36 -13.20
CA GLN A 106 2.80 -14.08 -12.65
C GLN A 106 1.92 -13.27 -13.62
N LEU A 107 2.54 -12.53 -14.54
CA LEU A 107 1.86 -11.64 -15.49
C LEU A 107 1.74 -12.34 -16.84
N VAL A 108 0.62 -13.02 -17.08
CA VAL A 108 0.42 -13.81 -18.30
C VAL A 108 0.13 -12.91 -19.53
N GLU A 109 -0.41 -11.72 -19.32
CA GLU A 109 -0.86 -10.85 -20.40
C GLU A 109 0.28 -9.97 -20.98
N PRO A 110 0.41 -9.91 -22.34
CA PRO A 110 1.47 -9.15 -22.99
C PRO A 110 1.52 -7.66 -22.61
N ASP A 111 0.37 -7.05 -22.36
CA ASP A 111 0.26 -5.63 -21.99
C ASP A 111 0.99 -5.35 -20.67
N TYR A 112 0.87 -6.25 -19.69
CA TYR A 112 1.60 -6.14 -18.42
C TYR A 112 3.10 -6.39 -18.56
N ILE A 113 3.51 -7.23 -19.48
CA ILE A 113 4.94 -7.45 -19.77
C ILE A 113 5.58 -6.16 -20.32
N GLU A 114 4.88 -5.39 -21.14
CA GLU A 114 5.37 -4.09 -21.60
C GLU A 114 5.52 -3.10 -20.43
N ALA A 115 4.54 -3.02 -19.55
CA ALA A 115 4.59 -2.18 -18.36
C ALA A 115 5.73 -2.61 -17.41
N LEU A 116 5.94 -3.92 -17.23
CA LEU A 116 7.04 -4.47 -16.42
C LEU A 116 8.42 -4.13 -17.00
N ASN A 117 8.59 -4.25 -18.30
CA ASN A 117 9.80 -3.81 -18.98
C ASN A 117 10.06 -2.32 -18.80
N SER A 118 8.99 -1.51 -18.81
CA SER A 118 9.07 -0.09 -18.54
C SER A 118 9.49 0.19 -17.10
N MET A 119 8.97 -0.56 -16.13
CA MET A 119 9.30 -0.47 -14.71
C MET A 119 10.77 -0.81 -14.44
N ASN A 120 11.30 -1.83 -15.11
CA ASN A 120 12.68 -2.28 -14.94
C ASN A 120 13.71 -1.36 -15.62
N ASN A 121 13.37 -0.79 -16.76
CA ASN A 121 14.34 -0.12 -17.63
C ASN A 121 14.19 1.41 -17.67
N ARG A 122 13.07 1.96 -17.21
CA ARG A 122 12.78 3.39 -17.35
C ARG A 122 13.04 4.14 -16.06
N LEU A 123 14.00 5.07 -16.13
CA LEU A 123 14.21 6.07 -15.09
C LEU A 123 13.08 7.11 -15.18
N ILE A 124 12.12 7.00 -14.26
CA ILE A 124 11.10 8.00 -14.05
C ILE A 124 11.48 8.78 -12.78
N GLN A 125 11.51 10.10 -12.85
CA GLN A 125 11.83 10.90 -11.67
C GLN A 125 10.81 10.69 -10.56
N SER A 126 11.27 10.56 -9.32
CA SER A 126 10.41 10.56 -8.12
C SER A 126 9.61 11.86 -8.03
N TYR A 127 8.45 11.78 -7.42
CA TYR A 127 7.48 12.86 -7.44
C TYR A 127 6.82 13.05 -6.07
N PRO A 128 6.73 14.29 -5.54
CA PRO A 128 6.04 14.56 -4.30
C PRO A 128 4.56 14.18 -4.40
N LEU A 129 4.07 13.39 -3.46
CA LEU A 129 2.68 12.98 -3.40
C LEU A 129 1.83 14.10 -2.80
N ASN A 130 0.79 14.51 -3.49
CA ASN A 130 -0.18 15.47 -2.98
C ASN A 130 -1.43 14.75 -2.47
N LEU A 131 -1.52 14.51 -1.18
CA LEU A 131 -2.65 13.81 -0.57
C LEU A 131 -3.98 14.57 -0.74
N SER A 132 -3.95 15.89 -0.97
CA SER A 132 -5.18 16.66 -1.19
C SER A 132 -5.87 16.35 -2.53
N GLU A 133 -5.17 15.70 -3.46
CA GLU A 133 -5.73 15.24 -4.73
C GLU A 133 -6.38 13.84 -4.62
N ILE A 134 -6.22 13.16 -3.48
CA ILE A 134 -6.84 11.85 -3.22
C ILE A 134 -8.14 12.07 -2.45
N GLU A 135 -9.26 11.86 -3.13
CA GLU A 135 -10.57 11.88 -2.48
C GLU A 135 -10.74 10.65 -1.60
N ASN A 136 -10.91 10.91 -0.32
CA ASN A 136 -11.13 9.88 0.68
C ASN A 136 -12.62 9.63 0.83
N ARG A 137 -13.07 8.44 0.45
CA ARG A 137 -14.49 8.02 0.50
C ARG A 137 -14.77 7.03 1.61
N LYS A 138 -13.75 6.61 2.34
CA LYS A 138 -13.84 5.59 3.37
C LYS A 138 -13.43 6.12 4.75
N ARG A 139 -13.45 5.23 5.73
CA ARG A 139 -13.18 5.54 7.14
C ARG A 139 -11.68 5.56 7.45
N PHE A 140 -10.90 6.28 6.66
CA PHE A 140 -9.50 6.52 6.96
C PHE A 140 -9.11 7.97 6.66
N ILE A 141 -8.08 8.42 7.30
CA ILE A 141 -7.44 9.72 7.08
C ILE A 141 -6.02 9.45 6.62
N LEU A 142 -5.63 10.12 5.53
CA LEU A 142 -4.26 10.08 5.03
C LEU A 142 -3.46 11.22 5.64
N LYS A 143 -2.25 10.90 6.07
CA LYS A 143 -1.26 11.88 6.53
C LYS A 143 0.07 11.57 5.87
N HIS A 144 0.87 12.61 5.63
CA HIS A 144 2.24 12.41 5.16
C HIS A 144 3.09 11.71 6.23
N SER A 145 3.97 10.80 5.81
CA SER A 145 4.85 10.10 6.75
C SER A 145 5.77 11.06 7.51
N SER A 146 6.11 12.21 6.92
CA SER A 146 6.86 13.28 7.58
C SER A 146 6.13 13.97 8.74
N GLU A 147 4.82 13.77 8.87
CA GLU A 147 4.04 14.26 10.03
C GLU A 147 4.19 13.37 11.27
N PHE A 148 4.87 12.24 11.15
CA PHE A 148 5.06 11.25 12.22
C PHE A 148 6.48 11.25 12.76
N PRO A 149 6.70 10.74 13.98
CA PRO A 149 8.04 10.54 14.52
C PRO A 149 8.88 9.61 13.64
N GLU A 150 10.17 9.91 13.54
CA GLU A 150 11.11 9.11 12.74
C GLU A 150 11.43 7.75 13.36
N GLY A 151 11.78 6.81 12.49
CA GLY A 151 12.26 5.48 12.85
C GLY A 151 11.23 4.67 13.62
N PHE A 152 11.68 3.94 14.63
CA PHE A 152 10.80 3.05 15.39
C PHE A 152 9.78 3.76 16.28
N LYS A 153 9.93 5.05 16.52
CA LYS A 153 9.00 5.84 17.35
C LYS A 153 7.61 5.97 16.73
N ILE A 154 7.50 5.84 15.41
CA ILE A 154 6.20 5.84 14.72
C ILE A 154 5.28 4.71 15.20
N TRP A 155 5.86 3.63 15.77
CA TRP A 155 5.09 2.47 16.26
C TRP A 155 4.71 2.58 17.74
N GLU A 156 5.02 3.69 18.41
CA GLU A 156 4.59 3.98 19.78
C GLU A 156 3.16 4.53 19.73
N ARG A 157 2.20 3.64 19.46
CA ARG A 157 0.79 3.98 19.19
C ARG A 157 0.08 4.67 20.34
N GLU A 158 0.56 4.46 21.56
CA GLU A 158 0.11 5.12 22.78
C GLU A 158 0.30 6.65 22.76
N ASN A 159 1.19 7.14 21.92
CA ASN A 159 1.44 8.58 21.76
C ASN A 159 0.46 9.27 20.81
N TYR A 160 -0.44 8.52 20.16
CA TYR A 160 -1.42 9.06 19.24
C TYR A 160 -2.81 9.14 19.86
N ASN A 161 -3.55 10.18 19.51
CA ASN A 161 -4.96 10.34 19.86
C ASN A 161 -5.92 9.80 18.76
N PHE A 162 -5.39 8.94 17.87
CA PHE A 162 -6.11 8.29 16.77
C PHE A 162 -5.61 6.86 16.60
N LEU A 163 -6.37 6.06 15.85
CA LEU A 163 -5.95 4.71 15.49
C LEU A 163 -4.98 4.76 14.32
N PHE A 164 -3.71 4.57 14.61
CA PHE A 164 -2.68 4.46 13.58
C PHE A 164 -2.70 3.06 12.97
N SER A 165 -3.03 2.98 11.68
CA SER A 165 -3.09 1.74 10.93
C SER A 165 -1.69 1.25 10.56
N GLY A 166 -0.93 2.08 9.87
CA GLY A 166 0.38 1.72 9.36
C GLY A 166 0.93 2.72 8.36
N ILE A 167 1.96 2.29 7.63
CA ILE A 167 2.67 3.11 6.66
C ILE A 167 2.51 2.52 5.27
N LEU A 168 1.99 3.30 4.34
CA LEU A 168 1.86 2.96 2.93
C LEU A 168 2.95 3.66 2.12
N ARG A 169 3.64 2.91 1.25
CA ARG A 169 4.66 3.43 0.35
C ARG A 169 4.37 2.95 -1.06
N MET A 170 4.37 3.87 -2.02
CA MET A 170 4.01 3.59 -3.40
C MET A 170 5.09 4.11 -4.35
N SER A 171 5.34 3.36 -5.41
CA SER A 171 6.13 3.87 -6.51
C SER A 171 5.28 4.67 -7.50
N ARG A 172 5.95 5.25 -8.49
CA ARG A 172 5.34 5.76 -9.71
C ARG A 172 4.64 4.63 -10.46
N ILE A 173 3.63 4.96 -11.26
CA ILE A 173 2.93 4.00 -12.12
C ILE A 173 3.65 3.87 -13.46
N TYR A 174 3.96 2.65 -13.84
CA TYR A 174 4.55 2.32 -15.14
C TYR A 174 3.45 1.78 -16.05
N PHE A 175 3.07 2.58 -17.01
CA PHE A 175 2.01 2.26 -17.97
C PHE A 175 2.57 1.59 -19.23
N ASP A 176 1.72 0.78 -19.89
CA ASP A 176 1.90 0.43 -21.30
C ASP A 176 1.80 1.68 -22.18
N LYS A 177 2.20 1.58 -23.47
CA LYS A 177 2.20 2.73 -24.40
C LYS A 177 0.82 3.37 -24.56
N GLU A 178 -0.22 2.55 -24.54
CA GLU A 178 -1.60 3.00 -24.75
C GLU A 178 -2.32 3.43 -23.49
N LYS A 179 -1.66 3.29 -22.33
CA LYS A 179 -2.24 3.56 -20.99
C LYS A 179 -3.53 2.80 -20.75
N ARG A 180 -3.53 1.51 -21.10
CA ARG A 180 -4.63 0.57 -20.83
C ARG A 180 -4.40 -0.24 -19.57
N VAL A 181 -3.13 -0.51 -19.27
CA VAL A 181 -2.68 -1.18 -18.06
C VAL A 181 -1.54 -0.40 -17.41
N GLY A 182 -1.31 -0.66 -16.14
CA GLY A 182 -0.18 -0.10 -15.39
C GLY A 182 0.25 -1.01 -14.26
N LEU A 183 1.50 -0.85 -13.86
CA LEU A 183 2.11 -1.53 -12.71
C LEU A 183 2.73 -0.51 -11.78
N PHE A 184 2.63 -0.75 -10.49
CA PHE A 184 3.41 -0.02 -9.50
C PHE A 184 3.71 -0.91 -8.30
N TYR A 185 4.85 -0.63 -7.67
CA TYR A 185 5.20 -1.25 -6.41
C TYR A 185 4.43 -0.57 -5.28
N CYS A 186 3.94 -1.39 -4.36
CA CYS A 186 3.32 -0.93 -3.14
C CYS A 186 3.87 -1.74 -1.96
N SER A 187 4.12 -1.08 -0.85
CA SER A 187 4.38 -1.76 0.41
C SER A 187 3.57 -1.14 1.53
N TYR A 188 3.11 -1.98 2.43
CA TYR A 188 2.40 -1.58 3.62
C TYR A 188 3.05 -2.19 4.86
N ALA A 189 3.38 -1.36 5.82
CA ALA A 189 3.90 -1.79 7.11
C ALA A 189 2.86 -1.53 8.18
N CYS A 190 2.44 -2.58 8.88
CA CYS A 190 1.47 -2.53 10.00
C CYS A 190 2.14 -2.57 11.37
N GLY A 191 3.46 -2.73 11.43
CA GLY A 191 4.24 -2.81 12.66
C GLY A 191 5.74 -2.97 12.39
N ARG A 192 6.51 -3.21 13.46
CA ARG A 192 7.96 -3.41 13.36
C ARG A 192 8.36 -4.69 12.63
N LEU A 193 7.51 -5.71 12.69
CA LEU A 193 7.71 -7.04 12.12
C LEU A 193 6.44 -7.48 11.37
N CYS A 194 5.76 -6.54 10.78
CA CYS A 194 4.52 -6.76 10.05
C CYS A 194 4.53 -5.85 8.84
N GLY A 195 4.59 -6.43 7.68
CA GLY A 195 4.56 -5.69 6.42
C GLY A 195 4.50 -6.62 5.23
N GLU A 196 4.04 -6.10 4.12
CA GLU A 196 3.99 -6.77 2.85
C GLU A 196 4.51 -5.88 1.73
N GLU A 197 5.02 -6.51 0.70
CA GLU A 197 5.50 -5.88 -0.53
C GLU A 197 4.82 -6.52 -1.72
N THR A 198 4.30 -5.71 -2.62
CA THR A 198 3.49 -6.18 -3.75
C THR A 198 3.76 -5.38 -5.02
N ILE A 199 3.48 -5.99 -6.16
CA ILE A 199 3.23 -5.28 -7.42
C ILE A 199 1.72 -5.23 -7.64
N ILE A 200 1.20 -4.03 -7.73
CA ILE A 200 -0.20 -3.76 -8.03
C ILE A 200 -0.35 -3.63 -9.54
N CYS A 201 -1.22 -4.46 -10.10
CA CYS A 201 -1.57 -4.47 -11.53
C CYS A 201 -2.91 -3.79 -11.70
N ILE A 202 -2.93 -2.71 -12.46
CA ILE A 202 -4.14 -1.93 -12.71
C ILE A 202 -4.53 -1.98 -14.18
N ARG A 203 -5.82 -1.99 -14.44
CA ARG A 203 -6.39 -1.98 -15.80
C ARG A 203 -7.47 -0.92 -15.93
N LYS A 204 -7.55 -0.33 -17.11
CA LYS A 204 -8.59 0.62 -17.45
C LYS A 204 -9.78 -0.08 -18.13
N ILE A 205 -10.90 -0.16 -17.42
CA ILE A 205 -12.16 -0.75 -17.91
C ILE A 205 -13.24 0.32 -17.92
N ASN A 206 -13.91 0.48 -19.06
CA ASN A 206 -14.99 1.48 -19.21
C ASN A 206 -14.59 2.89 -18.75
N LYS A 207 -13.36 3.31 -19.07
CA LYS A 207 -12.73 4.59 -18.71
C LYS A 207 -12.39 4.76 -17.23
N LYS A 208 -12.58 3.75 -16.39
CA LYS A 208 -12.20 3.73 -14.97
C LYS A 208 -11.01 2.81 -14.75
N TRP A 209 -10.13 3.17 -13.84
CA TRP A 209 -9.04 2.32 -13.39
C TRP A 209 -9.50 1.43 -12.25
N ILE A 210 -9.10 0.17 -12.31
CA ILE A 210 -9.34 -0.83 -11.28
C ILE A 210 -8.05 -1.56 -10.96
N ILE A 211 -7.93 -2.07 -9.75
CA ILE A 211 -6.93 -3.08 -9.40
C ILE A 211 -7.44 -4.41 -9.97
N GLU A 212 -6.66 -5.01 -10.85
CA GLU A 212 -7.01 -6.28 -11.49
C GLU A 212 -6.32 -7.46 -10.83
N LYS A 213 -5.09 -7.23 -10.37
CA LYS A 213 -4.27 -8.28 -9.75
C LYS A 213 -3.27 -7.68 -8.78
N VAL A 214 -2.96 -8.43 -7.74
CA VAL A 214 -1.86 -8.17 -6.81
C VAL A 214 -0.87 -9.32 -6.91
N VAL A 215 0.42 -9.00 -7.06
CA VAL A 215 1.52 -9.97 -7.07
C VAL A 215 2.33 -9.75 -5.81
N GLU A 216 2.26 -10.68 -4.88
CA GLU A 216 3.02 -10.64 -3.64
C GLU A 216 4.51 -10.84 -3.93
N LEU A 217 5.36 -10.02 -3.32
CA LEU A 217 6.82 -10.10 -3.42
C LEU A 217 7.43 -10.65 -2.13
N GLY A 218 6.82 -10.35 -1.01
CA GLY A 218 7.30 -10.80 0.30
C GLY A 218 6.45 -10.25 1.44
N VAL A 219 6.59 -10.93 2.57
CA VAL A 219 5.98 -10.54 3.86
C VAL A 219 7.08 -10.49 4.92
N SER A 220 6.98 -9.60 5.88
CA SER A 220 7.94 -9.40 6.97
C SER A 220 7.26 -9.42 8.34
#